data_97b44a14978fc98993919421ebaceaad
#
_entry.id   97b44a14978fc98993919421ebaceaad
#
_cell.length_a   1.000
_cell.length_b   1.000
_cell.length_c   1.000
_cell.angle_alpha   90.00
_cell.angle_beta   90.00
_cell.angle_gamma   90.00
#
_symmetry.space_group_name_H-M   'P 1'
#
loop_
_entity.id
_entity.type
_entity.pdbx_description
1 polymer ?
#
loop_
_entity_poly.entity_id
_entity_poly.type
_entity_poly.pdbx_seq_one_letter_code
_entity_poly.pdbx_strand_id
1 'polypeptide(L)'
;CNIFSTQDHAAAAIAASGIAVFAWKGETEEEFDWCIEQTITGPNNWHPNMILDDGGDLTKMMHEKHPNLMKDVKGLSEETTTGVHRLYEMVDKGELLTPAFNVNDSVTKSKFDNLYGCRESLVDGIKRATDVMVAGKIAVVAGYGDVGKGSAQSLKGLGATVWVTEIDPICALQAAMEGFRVVTMDYASDKADIFVTATGNYMVIEHEHMEKMKNQAIVCNIGHFDNEINVESLKKYTWEKRNKDNYNNLCYQYCCFVRITKKTNYQPY
;
A
#
# COMPACT_ATOMS: atom_id res chain seq x y z
N CYS A 1 -0.72 6.91 -14.12
CA CYS A 1 -1.90 6.30 -13.50
C CYS A 1 -1.49 5.49 -12.25
N ASN A 2 -2.40 5.36 -11.31
CA ASN A 2 -2.28 4.47 -10.17
C ASN A 2 -3.68 4.11 -9.69
N ILE A 3 -4.01 2.83 -9.63
CA ILE A 3 -5.37 2.34 -9.36
C ILE A 3 -5.90 2.76 -7.98
N PHE A 4 -5.04 2.91 -6.97
CA PHE A 4 -5.45 3.19 -5.59
C PHE A 4 -5.27 4.64 -5.17
N SER A 5 -4.19 5.31 -5.61
CA SER A 5 -3.77 6.60 -5.08
C SER A 5 -4.07 7.81 -5.97
N THR A 6 -4.61 7.61 -7.17
CA THR A 6 -4.94 8.72 -8.06
C THR A 6 -5.89 9.72 -7.39
N GLN A 7 -5.57 11.00 -7.50
CA GLN A 7 -6.38 12.12 -7.03
C GLN A 7 -6.87 12.91 -8.25
N ASP A 8 -8.17 12.94 -8.48
CA ASP A 8 -8.77 13.55 -9.68
C ASP A 8 -8.37 15.01 -9.89
N HIS A 9 -8.30 15.79 -8.81
CA HIS A 9 -7.91 17.21 -8.91
C HIS A 9 -6.44 17.38 -9.29
N ALA A 10 -5.55 16.47 -8.86
CA ALA A 10 -4.15 16.47 -9.27
C ALA A 10 -4.01 16.04 -10.74
N ALA A 11 -4.70 14.98 -11.15
CA ALA A 11 -4.75 14.53 -12.53
C ALA A 11 -5.29 15.64 -13.46
N ALA A 12 -6.38 16.30 -13.07
CA ALA A 12 -6.96 17.40 -13.81
C ALA A 12 -6.01 18.63 -13.91
N ALA A 13 -5.28 18.96 -12.84
CA ALA A 13 -4.33 20.07 -12.85
C ALA A 13 -3.14 19.79 -13.78
N ILE A 14 -2.63 18.55 -13.81
CA ILE A 14 -1.57 18.15 -14.74
C ILE A 14 -2.09 18.19 -16.18
N ALA A 15 -3.29 17.65 -16.44
CA ALA A 15 -3.91 17.69 -17.77
C ALA A 15 -4.14 19.14 -18.26
N ALA A 16 -4.57 20.04 -17.37
CA ALA A 16 -4.75 21.44 -17.69
C ALA A 16 -3.45 22.16 -18.08
N SER A 17 -2.29 21.64 -17.67
CA SER A 17 -0.98 22.14 -18.11
C SER A 17 -0.56 21.68 -19.50
N GLY A 18 -1.39 20.88 -20.18
CA GLY A 18 -1.13 20.35 -21.52
C GLY A 18 -0.40 19.00 -21.54
N ILE A 19 -0.24 18.35 -20.40
CA ILE A 19 0.35 17.00 -20.29
C ILE A 19 -0.77 15.97 -20.36
N ALA A 20 -0.61 14.95 -21.22
CA ALA A 20 -1.57 13.85 -21.30
C ALA A 20 -1.60 13.06 -19.99
N VAL A 21 -2.78 12.84 -19.43
CA VAL A 21 -3.00 12.10 -18.19
C VAL A 21 -4.07 11.04 -18.43
N PHE A 22 -3.76 9.81 -18.13
CA PHE A 22 -4.68 8.67 -18.18
C PHE A 22 -4.79 8.12 -16.77
N ALA A 23 -5.65 8.72 -15.96
CA ALA A 23 -5.84 8.33 -14.57
C ALA A 23 -7.09 9.01 -13.98
N TRP A 24 -7.86 8.27 -13.20
CA TRP A 24 -8.94 8.79 -12.34
C TRP A 24 -9.09 7.94 -11.09
N LYS A 25 -9.76 8.45 -10.09
CA LYS A 25 -9.98 7.70 -8.85
C LYS A 25 -11.11 6.69 -9.01
N GLY A 26 -10.85 5.44 -8.60
CA GLY A 26 -11.84 4.37 -8.62
C GLY A 26 -11.88 3.60 -9.94
N GLU A 27 -10.78 3.57 -10.67
CA GLU A 27 -10.56 2.69 -11.81
C GLU A 27 -10.82 1.24 -11.43
N THR A 28 -11.40 0.46 -12.35
CA THR A 28 -11.35 -1.00 -12.30
C THR A 28 -9.98 -1.50 -12.80
N GLU A 29 -9.67 -2.78 -12.60
CA GLU A 29 -8.42 -3.35 -13.11
C GLU A 29 -8.31 -3.23 -14.64
N GLU A 30 -9.41 -3.42 -15.36
CA GLU A 30 -9.46 -3.28 -16.82
C GLU A 30 -9.24 -1.82 -17.26
N GLU A 31 -9.82 -0.86 -16.52
CA GLU A 31 -9.62 0.57 -16.79
C GLU A 31 -8.18 1.00 -16.47
N PHE A 32 -7.59 0.48 -15.42
CA PHE A 32 -6.19 0.71 -15.08
C PHE A 32 -5.24 0.17 -16.15
N ASP A 33 -5.45 -1.07 -16.62
CA ASP A 33 -4.71 -1.65 -17.73
C ASP A 33 -4.84 -0.79 -19.01
N TRP A 34 -6.06 -0.30 -19.29
CA TRP A 34 -6.29 0.61 -20.41
C TRP A 34 -5.51 1.92 -20.24
N CYS A 35 -5.49 2.51 -19.06
CA CYS A 35 -4.71 3.72 -18.77
C CYS A 35 -3.22 3.52 -19.00
N ILE A 36 -2.66 2.38 -18.58
CA ILE A 36 -1.26 2.03 -18.85
C ILE A 36 -1.03 1.91 -20.35
N GLU A 37 -1.91 1.20 -21.08
CA GLU A 37 -1.81 1.03 -22.53
C GLU A 37 -1.82 2.39 -23.26
N GLN A 38 -2.68 3.34 -22.85
CA GLN A 38 -2.70 4.70 -23.42
C GLN A 38 -1.41 5.47 -23.13
N THR A 39 -0.76 5.18 -22.01
CA THR A 39 0.54 5.77 -21.66
C THR A 39 1.66 5.24 -22.57
N ILE A 40 1.54 4.00 -23.05
CA ILE A 40 2.51 3.35 -23.94
C ILE A 40 2.29 3.75 -25.39
N THR A 41 1.02 3.71 -25.86
CA THR A 41 0.64 3.88 -27.26
C THR A 41 -0.12 5.20 -27.48
N GLY A 42 0.56 6.31 -27.32
CA GLY A 42 -0.04 7.62 -27.48
C GLY A 42 -0.36 8.00 -28.93
N PRO A 43 -1.03 9.15 -29.16
CA PRO A 43 -1.36 9.62 -30.50
C PRO A 43 -0.10 9.90 -31.34
N ASN A 44 -0.25 9.84 -32.67
CA ASN A 44 0.84 10.09 -33.64
C ASN A 44 2.04 9.11 -33.51
N ASN A 45 1.78 7.85 -33.18
CA ASN A 45 2.81 6.83 -32.94
C ASN A 45 3.79 7.19 -31.81
N TRP A 46 3.34 8.01 -30.87
CA TRP A 46 4.13 8.28 -29.68
C TRP A 46 4.31 7.03 -28.85
N HIS A 47 5.52 6.80 -28.37
CA HIS A 47 5.85 5.74 -27.40
C HIS A 47 6.97 6.22 -26.47
N PRO A 48 7.12 5.65 -25.29
CA PRO A 48 8.11 6.10 -24.32
C PRO A 48 9.55 5.77 -24.77
N ASN A 49 10.47 6.68 -24.50
CA ASN A 49 11.90 6.45 -24.63
C ASN A 49 12.63 6.46 -23.28
N MET A 50 11.95 6.80 -22.21
CA MET A 50 12.33 6.70 -20.81
C MET A 50 11.10 6.29 -20.01
N ILE A 51 11.26 5.49 -18.98
CA ILE A 51 10.18 5.06 -18.09
C ILE A 51 10.50 5.50 -16.66
N LEU A 52 9.51 6.08 -16.00
CA LEU A 52 9.46 6.23 -14.55
C LEU A 52 8.26 5.43 -14.07
N ASP A 53 8.49 4.42 -13.24
CA ASP A 53 7.48 3.48 -12.79
C ASP A 53 7.41 3.44 -11.26
N ASP A 54 6.25 3.06 -10.75
CA ASP A 54 5.96 2.90 -9.33
C ASP A 54 5.14 1.62 -9.13
N GLY A 55 5.85 0.52 -8.91
CA GLY A 55 5.30 -0.82 -8.73
C GLY A 55 5.55 -1.77 -9.89
N GLY A 56 6.07 -1.27 -11.02
CA GLY A 56 6.51 -2.10 -12.14
C GLY A 56 5.41 -2.57 -13.10
N ASP A 57 4.17 -2.03 -13.02
CA ASP A 57 3.07 -2.46 -13.89
C ASP A 57 3.24 -1.97 -15.32
N LEU A 58 3.68 -0.72 -15.52
CA LEU A 58 4.04 -0.19 -16.85
C LEU A 58 5.22 -0.96 -17.45
N THR A 59 6.25 -1.18 -16.65
CA THR A 59 7.44 -1.94 -17.05
C THR A 59 7.08 -3.35 -17.49
N LYS A 60 6.26 -4.05 -16.71
CA LYS A 60 5.75 -5.39 -17.05
C LYS A 60 4.98 -5.39 -18.37
N MET A 61 4.02 -4.48 -18.51
CA MET A 61 3.21 -4.39 -19.73
C MET A 61 4.07 -4.12 -20.96
N MET A 62 5.07 -3.24 -20.86
CA MET A 62 6.02 -2.96 -21.94
C MET A 62 6.80 -4.20 -22.36
N HIS A 63 7.29 -5.00 -21.42
CA HIS A 63 8.04 -6.22 -21.72
C HIS A 63 7.18 -7.33 -22.30
N GLU A 64 5.98 -7.53 -21.78
CA GLU A 64 5.08 -8.62 -22.19
C GLU A 64 4.31 -8.32 -23.46
N LYS A 65 3.73 -7.11 -23.59
CA LYS A 65 2.85 -6.75 -24.70
C LYS A 65 3.56 -5.94 -25.80
N HIS A 66 4.59 -5.16 -25.45
CA HIS A 66 5.26 -4.23 -26.36
C HIS A 66 6.80 -4.39 -26.44
N PRO A 67 7.37 -5.62 -26.48
CA PRO A 67 8.81 -5.82 -26.45
C PRO A 67 9.55 -5.14 -27.62
N ASN A 68 8.87 -4.90 -28.73
CA ASN A 68 9.44 -4.19 -29.87
C ASN A 68 9.71 -2.71 -29.58
N LEU A 69 8.90 -2.07 -28.72
CA LEU A 69 9.08 -0.67 -28.32
C LEU A 69 10.20 -0.51 -27.30
N MET A 70 10.54 -1.56 -26.57
CA MET A 70 11.65 -1.55 -25.61
C MET A 70 13.00 -1.20 -26.24
N LYS A 71 13.17 -1.37 -27.55
CA LYS A 71 14.38 -0.99 -28.28
C LYS A 71 14.66 0.51 -28.25
N ASP A 72 13.62 1.31 -28.13
CA ASP A 72 13.69 2.78 -28.07
C ASP A 72 13.82 3.31 -26.65
N VAL A 73 13.56 2.46 -25.64
CA VAL A 73 13.66 2.80 -24.21
C VAL A 73 15.12 2.78 -23.78
N LYS A 74 15.64 3.94 -23.39
CA LYS A 74 17.04 4.13 -22.96
C LYS A 74 17.30 3.68 -21.54
N GLY A 75 16.26 3.61 -20.72
CA GLY A 75 16.32 3.19 -19.34
C GLY A 75 15.02 3.44 -18.61
N LEU A 76 14.91 2.82 -17.45
CA LEU A 76 13.80 3.01 -16.54
C LEU A 76 14.28 3.31 -15.13
N SER A 77 13.47 4.00 -14.35
CA SER A 77 13.67 4.20 -12.92
C SER A 77 12.45 3.70 -12.16
N GLU A 78 12.69 2.92 -11.11
CA GLU A 78 11.65 2.34 -10.27
C GLU A 78 11.69 2.98 -8.87
N GLU A 79 10.53 3.42 -8.44
CA GLU A 79 10.34 4.25 -7.24
C GLU A 79 10.12 3.40 -5.99
N THR A 80 9.56 2.18 -6.09
CA THR A 80 9.05 1.47 -4.92
C THR A 80 9.57 0.04 -4.78
N THR A 81 9.57 -0.47 -3.55
CA THR A 81 10.09 -1.81 -3.20
C THR A 81 9.50 -2.92 -4.06
N THR A 82 8.20 -2.92 -4.29
CA THR A 82 7.51 -3.96 -5.07
C THR A 82 8.01 -4.01 -6.52
N GLY A 83 8.14 -2.84 -7.17
CA GLY A 83 8.66 -2.76 -8.53
C GLY A 83 10.12 -3.17 -8.60
N VAL A 84 10.94 -2.78 -7.61
CA VAL A 84 12.34 -3.21 -7.51
C VAL A 84 12.46 -4.74 -7.42
N HIS A 85 11.61 -5.40 -6.63
CA HIS A 85 11.58 -6.88 -6.58
C HIS A 85 11.26 -7.49 -7.94
N ARG A 86 10.27 -6.96 -8.65
CA ARG A 86 9.93 -7.41 -10.02
C ARG A 86 11.12 -7.24 -10.97
N LEU A 87 11.85 -6.13 -10.89
CA LEU A 87 13.04 -5.90 -11.70
C LEU A 87 14.13 -6.93 -11.41
N TYR A 88 14.39 -7.25 -10.14
CA TYR A 88 15.35 -8.30 -9.79
C TYR A 88 14.93 -9.66 -10.34
N GLU A 89 13.65 -10.03 -10.23
CA GLU A 89 13.15 -11.26 -10.84
C GLU A 89 13.34 -11.29 -12.36
N MET A 90 13.12 -10.17 -13.04
CA MET A 90 13.33 -10.06 -14.48
C MET A 90 14.82 -10.17 -14.85
N VAL A 91 15.72 -9.62 -14.02
CA VAL A 91 17.18 -9.80 -14.19
C VAL A 91 17.57 -11.26 -14.05
N ASP A 92 17.10 -11.93 -12.99
CA ASP A 92 17.42 -13.33 -12.70
C ASP A 92 16.94 -14.27 -13.83
N LYS A 93 15.82 -13.94 -14.46
CA LYS A 93 15.27 -14.66 -15.63
C LYS A 93 15.90 -14.26 -16.95
N GLY A 94 16.71 -13.19 -16.99
CA GLY A 94 17.27 -12.64 -18.24
C GLY A 94 16.23 -11.96 -19.13
N GLU A 95 15.13 -11.50 -18.57
CA GLU A 95 13.99 -10.90 -19.28
C GLU A 95 14.05 -9.36 -19.32
N LEU A 96 14.87 -8.71 -18.51
CA LEU A 96 15.00 -7.25 -18.48
C LEU A 96 15.70 -6.73 -19.73
N LEU A 97 14.99 -5.96 -20.55
CA LEU A 97 15.45 -5.52 -21.89
C LEU A 97 16.12 -4.13 -21.89
N THR A 98 16.14 -3.42 -20.77
CA THR A 98 16.69 -2.07 -20.67
C THR A 98 17.39 -1.86 -19.32
N PRO A 99 18.38 -0.94 -19.23
CA PRO A 99 18.95 -0.58 -17.94
C PRO A 99 17.89 -0.05 -16.98
N ALA A 100 17.92 -0.51 -15.72
CA ALA A 100 16.99 -0.11 -14.67
C ALA A 100 17.74 0.53 -13.49
N PHE A 101 17.16 1.60 -12.95
CA PHE A 101 17.68 2.31 -11.78
C PHE A 101 16.74 2.11 -10.61
N ASN A 102 17.26 1.51 -9.53
CA ASN A 102 16.56 1.37 -8.27
C ASN A 102 16.66 2.69 -7.49
N VAL A 103 15.63 3.51 -7.56
CA VAL A 103 15.52 4.77 -6.82
C VAL A 103 15.05 4.51 -5.39
N ASN A 104 14.24 3.47 -5.18
CA ASN A 104 13.69 3.15 -3.85
C ASN A 104 14.77 2.98 -2.79
N ASP A 105 15.87 2.29 -3.11
CA ASP A 105 16.93 1.98 -2.14
C ASP A 105 17.96 3.10 -1.99
N SER A 106 17.78 4.21 -2.71
CA SER A 106 18.53 5.43 -2.44
C SER A 106 18.29 5.87 -0.98
N VAL A 107 19.37 6.23 -0.28
CA VAL A 107 19.27 6.69 1.11
C VAL A 107 18.34 7.88 1.26
N THR A 108 18.36 8.80 0.30
CA THR A 108 17.51 10.00 0.28
C THR A 108 16.06 9.71 -0.09
N LYS A 109 15.71 8.49 -0.53
CA LYS A 109 14.35 8.05 -0.79
C LYS A 109 13.84 7.16 0.36
N SER A 110 14.39 5.96 0.53
CA SER A 110 13.84 4.97 1.47
C SER A 110 13.88 5.42 2.93
N LYS A 111 14.95 6.10 3.34
CA LYS A 111 15.08 6.58 4.71
C LYS A 111 14.30 7.87 4.99
N PHE A 112 13.71 8.48 3.97
CA PHE A 112 12.89 9.68 4.09
C PHE A 112 11.44 9.40 3.73
N ASP A 113 11.13 9.09 2.49
CA ASP A 113 9.75 8.88 2.05
C ASP A 113 9.11 7.66 2.71
N ASN A 114 9.73 6.50 2.60
CA ASN A 114 9.16 5.27 3.16
C ASN A 114 9.02 5.35 4.69
N LEU A 115 9.97 6.00 5.36
CA LEU A 115 9.97 6.13 6.82
C LEU A 115 9.10 7.30 7.30
N TYR A 116 9.45 8.53 6.92
CA TYR A 116 8.78 9.74 7.42
C TYR A 116 7.43 9.98 6.73
N GLY A 117 7.32 9.70 5.43
CA GLY A 117 6.07 9.82 4.69
C GLY A 117 5.00 8.90 5.27
N CYS A 118 5.32 7.63 5.48
CA CYS A 118 4.39 6.66 6.07
C CYS A 118 4.11 6.95 7.56
N ARG A 119 5.06 7.53 8.29
CA ARG A 119 4.84 7.98 9.67
C ARG A 119 3.75 9.05 9.78
N GLU A 120 3.69 9.96 8.82
CA GLU A 120 2.64 10.99 8.76
C GLU A 120 1.33 10.43 8.18
N SER A 121 1.39 9.76 7.03
CA SER A 121 0.21 9.36 6.27
C SER A 121 -0.62 8.27 6.93
N LEU A 122 -0.01 7.31 7.65
CA LEU A 122 -0.76 6.25 8.32
C LEU A 122 -1.76 6.79 9.33
N VAL A 123 -1.29 7.61 10.25
CA VAL A 123 -2.15 8.10 11.35
C VAL A 123 -3.17 9.12 10.84
N ASP A 124 -2.83 9.91 9.82
CA ASP A 124 -3.76 10.79 9.13
C ASP A 124 -4.88 9.97 8.48
N GLY A 125 -4.53 8.90 7.73
CA GLY A 125 -5.50 8.01 7.12
C GLY A 125 -6.41 7.32 8.13
N ILE A 126 -5.87 6.77 9.22
CA ILE A 126 -6.68 6.14 10.29
C ILE A 126 -7.68 7.14 10.88
N LYS A 127 -7.24 8.34 11.21
CA LYS A 127 -8.11 9.37 11.80
C LYS A 127 -9.20 9.82 10.85
N ARG A 128 -8.87 10.09 9.60
CA ARG A 128 -9.83 10.51 8.58
C ARG A 128 -10.87 9.43 8.28
N ALA A 129 -10.44 8.16 8.20
CA ALA A 129 -11.33 7.06 7.86
C ALA A 129 -12.26 6.66 9.02
N THR A 130 -11.82 6.83 10.27
CA THR A 130 -12.47 6.17 11.41
C THR A 130 -12.93 7.11 12.53
N ASP A 131 -12.40 8.31 12.64
CA ASP A 131 -12.58 9.25 13.77
C ASP A 131 -12.22 8.63 15.13
N VAL A 132 -11.36 7.60 15.15
CA VAL A 132 -11.03 6.84 16.36
C VAL A 132 -9.84 7.45 17.08
N MET A 133 -9.93 7.53 18.40
CA MET A 133 -8.77 7.86 19.23
C MET A 133 -7.78 6.69 19.24
N VAL A 134 -6.52 6.97 18.95
CA VAL A 134 -5.43 5.98 18.89
C VAL A 134 -4.86 5.71 20.29
N ALA A 135 -4.81 6.73 21.15
CA ALA A 135 -4.28 6.62 22.50
C ALA A 135 -4.97 5.52 23.31
N GLY A 136 -4.19 4.74 24.05
CA GLY A 136 -4.67 3.66 24.90
C GLY A 136 -5.07 2.38 24.18
N LYS A 137 -4.97 2.33 22.83
CA LYS A 137 -5.26 1.14 22.06
C LYS A 137 -4.01 0.28 21.87
N ILE A 138 -4.20 -1.02 21.67
CA ILE A 138 -3.14 -1.92 21.21
C ILE A 138 -3.17 -1.89 19.66
N ALA A 139 -2.06 -1.47 19.08
CA ALA A 139 -1.88 -1.44 17.63
C ALA A 139 -0.81 -2.46 17.21
N VAL A 140 -1.10 -3.25 16.19
CA VAL A 140 -0.17 -4.21 15.58
C VAL A 140 0.29 -3.67 14.26
N VAL A 141 1.60 -3.62 14.06
CA VAL A 141 2.23 -3.32 12.77
C VAL A 141 2.87 -4.60 12.25
N ALA A 142 2.37 -5.11 11.13
CA ALA A 142 2.95 -6.25 10.44
C ALA A 142 3.99 -5.76 9.44
N GLY A 143 5.24 -6.15 9.67
CA GLY A 143 6.42 -5.68 8.96
C GLY A 143 7.15 -4.58 9.72
N TYR A 144 8.51 -4.67 9.75
CA TYR A 144 9.36 -3.67 10.40
C TYR A 144 10.51 -3.20 9.49
N GLY A 145 10.21 -3.09 8.19
CA GLY A 145 10.98 -2.33 7.21
C GLY A 145 10.82 -0.82 7.43
N ASP A 146 11.26 0.01 6.50
CA ASP A 146 11.19 1.48 6.67
C ASP A 146 9.74 1.98 6.87
N VAL A 147 8.78 1.45 6.11
CA VAL A 147 7.35 1.76 6.26
C VAL A 147 6.82 1.35 7.64
N GLY A 148 7.12 0.12 8.06
CA GLY A 148 6.69 -0.40 9.37
C GLY A 148 7.30 0.37 10.53
N LYS A 149 8.57 0.77 10.44
CA LYS A 149 9.26 1.61 11.45
C LYS A 149 8.57 2.95 11.63
N GLY A 150 8.30 3.66 10.51
CA GLY A 150 7.58 4.93 10.55
C GLY A 150 6.18 4.76 11.16
N SER A 151 5.46 3.76 10.71
CA SER A 151 4.11 3.42 11.20
C SER A 151 4.08 3.14 12.70
N ALA A 152 4.99 2.31 13.19
CA ALA A 152 5.10 1.96 14.61
C ALA A 152 5.42 3.19 15.47
N GLN A 153 6.34 4.04 15.01
CA GLN A 153 6.73 5.26 15.71
C GLN A 153 5.57 6.26 15.82
N SER A 154 4.80 6.48 14.77
CA SER A 154 3.67 7.41 14.80
C SER A 154 2.54 6.92 15.71
N LEU A 155 2.19 5.64 15.66
CA LEU A 155 1.20 5.05 16.55
C LEU A 155 1.63 5.15 18.02
N LYS A 156 2.90 4.85 18.32
CA LYS A 156 3.49 5.00 19.67
C LYS A 156 3.47 6.47 20.11
N GLY A 157 3.82 7.39 19.22
CA GLY A 157 3.80 8.84 19.48
C GLY A 157 2.39 9.37 19.80
N LEU A 158 1.34 8.74 19.29
CA LEU A 158 -0.05 9.05 19.63
C LEU A 158 -0.58 8.30 20.86
N GLY A 159 0.27 7.58 21.59
CA GLY A 159 -0.07 6.91 22.84
C GLY A 159 -0.66 5.51 22.68
N ALA A 160 -0.49 4.85 21.53
CA ALA A 160 -0.82 3.44 21.42
C ALA A 160 0.26 2.55 22.05
N THR A 161 -0.17 1.38 22.55
CA THR A 161 0.75 0.27 22.84
C THR A 161 0.98 -0.49 21.55
N VAL A 162 2.18 -0.34 20.96
CA VAL A 162 2.48 -0.92 19.66
C VAL A 162 3.16 -2.27 19.81
N TRP A 163 2.64 -3.27 19.08
CA TRP A 163 3.26 -4.57 18.86
C TRP A 163 3.67 -4.68 17.39
N VAL A 164 4.68 -5.50 17.13
CA VAL A 164 5.22 -5.72 15.78
C VAL A 164 5.15 -7.22 15.46
N THR A 165 4.77 -7.56 14.24
CA THR A 165 4.98 -8.90 13.68
C THR A 165 6.02 -8.81 12.57
N GLU A 166 7.02 -9.67 12.60
CA GLU A 166 8.12 -9.63 11.64
C GLU A 166 8.73 -11.03 11.48
N ILE A 167 9.02 -11.42 10.24
CA ILE A 167 9.65 -12.71 9.92
C ILE A 167 11.17 -12.61 9.80
N ASP A 168 11.69 -11.44 9.40
CA ASP A 168 13.12 -11.19 9.37
C ASP A 168 13.66 -11.02 10.80
N PRO A 169 14.59 -11.88 11.25
CA PRO A 169 15.08 -11.84 12.62
C PRO A 169 15.87 -10.56 12.94
N ILE A 170 16.48 -9.90 11.95
CA ILE A 170 17.22 -8.65 12.15
C ILE A 170 16.23 -7.51 12.37
N CYS A 171 15.20 -7.41 11.53
CA CYS A 171 14.15 -6.41 11.69
C CYS A 171 13.35 -6.64 12.99
N ALA A 172 13.07 -7.90 13.35
CA ALA A 172 12.43 -8.25 14.62
C ALA A 172 13.27 -7.84 15.83
N LEU A 173 14.60 -8.09 15.76
CA LEU A 173 15.54 -7.66 16.82
C LEU A 173 15.58 -6.13 16.93
N GLN A 174 15.61 -5.40 15.80
CA GLN A 174 15.55 -3.93 15.81
C GLN A 174 14.26 -3.44 16.49
N ALA A 175 13.11 -4.02 16.16
CA ALA A 175 11.84 -3.68 16.82
C ALA A 175 11.90 -3.88 18.33
N ALA A 176 12.46 -5.01 18.77
CA ALA A 176 12.63 -5.31 20.20
C ALA A 176 13.59 -4.32 20.89
N MET A 177 14.70 -3.95 20.25
CA MET A 177 15.67 -2.97 20.76
C MET A 177 15.07 -1.56 20.86
N GLU A 178 14.11 -1.21 20.01
CA GLU A 178 13.36 0.07 20.06
C GLU A 178 12.20 0.04 21.07
N GLY A 179 12.05 -1.08 21.80
CA GLY A 179 11.08 -1.23 22.88
C GLY A 179 9.68 -1.60 22.40
N PHE A 180 9.55 -2.18 21.20
CA PHE A 180 8.31 -2.80 20.73
C PHE A 180 8.26 -4.26 21.14
N ARG A 181 7.06 -4.74 21.45
CA ARG A 181 6.84 -6.15 21.69
C ARG A 181 6.68 -6.85 20.35
N VAL A 182 7.56 -7.81 20.05
CA VAL A 182 7.46 -8.67 18.87
C VAL A 182 6.58 -9.88 19.19
N VAL A 183 5.58 -10.12 18.35
CA VAL A 183 4.56 -11.17 18.53
C VAL A 183 4.21 -11.78 17.17
N THR A 184 3.49 -12.91 17.19
CA THR A 184 2.86 -13.47 15.98
C THR A 184 1.49 -12.81 15.73
N MET A 185 0.99 -12.86 14.50
CA MET A 185 -0.35 -12.38 14.17
C MET A 185 -1.41 -13.17 14.92
N ASP A 186 -1.25 -14.50 15.06
CA ASP A 186 -2.15 -15.33 15.85
C ASP A 186 -2.28 -14.89 17.30
N TYR A 187 -1.15 -14.54 17.91
CA TYR A 187 -1.14 -14.05 19.29
C TYR A 187 -1.85 -12.69 19.42
N ALA A 188 -1.73 -11.86 18.41
CA ALA A 188 -2.25 -10.48 18.44
C ALA A 188 -3.74 -10.39 18.13
N SER A 189 -4.26 -11.33 17.32
CA SER A 189 -5.58 -11.23 16.68
C SER A 189 -6.74 -10.98 17.64
N ASP A 190 -6.76 -11.64 18.80
CA ASP A 190 -7.83 -11.48 19.80
C ASP A 190 -7.59 -10.33 20.81
N LYS A 191 -6.42 -9.67 20.73
CA LYS A 191 -5.97 -8.71 21.75
C LYS A 191 -5.85 -7.28 21.25
N ALA A 192 -5.55 -7.09 19.97
CA ALA A 192 -5.32 -5.77 19.43
C ALA A 192 -6.60 -5.09 18.93
N ASP A 193 -6.53 -3.77 18.82
CA ASP A 193 -7.63 -2.90 18.40
C ASP A 193 -7.42 -2.35 16.98
N ILE A 194 -6.15 -2.18 16.58
CA ILE A 194 -5.74 -1.65 15.28
C ILE A 194 -4.70 -2.60 14.70
N PHE A 195 -4.86 -2.97 13.43
CA PHE A 195 -3.94 -3.81 12.68
C PHE A 195 -3.51 -3.06 11.42
N VAL A 196 -2.21 -2.96 11.20
CA VAL A 196 -1.61 -2.29 10.05
C VAL A 196 -0.68 -3.26 9.34
N THR A 197 -0.89 -3.50 8.06
CA THR A 197 0.03 -4.28 7.24
C THR A 197 0.97 -3.37 6.45
N ALA A 198 2.25 -3.69 6.45
CA ALA A 198 3.34 -2.90 5.88
C ALA A 198 4.48 -3.79 5.35
N THR A 199 4.14 -4.99 4.87
CA THR A 199 5.13 -6.01 4.50
C THR A 199 5.46 -6.03 3.01
N GLY A 200 4.56 -5.51 2.16
CA GLY A 200 4.64 -5.68 0.71
C GLY A 200 4.48 -7.16 0.27
N ASN A 201 3.96 -8.01 1.14
CA ASN A 201 3.75 -9.44 0.90
C ASN A 201 2.26 -9.74 0.63
N TYR A 202 1.86 -10.99 0.73
CA TYR A 202 0.54 -11.49 0.40
C TYR A 202 -0.09 -12.22 1.58
N MET A 203 -1.40 -12.02 1.82
CA MET A 203 -2.20 -12.75 2.84
C MET A 203 -1.57 -12.73 4.25
N VAL A 204 -1.10 -11.56 4.69
CA VAL A 204 -0.52 -11.37 6.03
C VAL A 204 -1.60 -11.43 7.12
N ILE A 205 -2.78 -10.90 6.81
CA ILE A 205 -3.98 -11.03 7.65
C ILE A 205 -5.01 -11.88 6.92
N GLU A 206 -5.20 -13.09 7.42
CA GLU A 206 -6.14 -14.05 6.86
C GLU A 206 -7.49 -14.02 7.57
N HIS A 207 -8.45 -14.77 7.02
CA HIS A 207 -9.81 -14.86 7.54
C HIS A 207 -9.86 -15.28 9.02
N GLU A 208 -9.07 -16.27 9.40
CA GLU A 208 -9.03 -16.81 10.76
C GLU A 208 -8.51 -15.79 11.78
N HIS A 209 -7.60 -14.90 11.36
CA HIS A 209 -7.17 -13.79 12.18
C HIS A 209 -8.32 -12.81 12.42
N MET A 210 -9.04 -12.42 11.35
CA MET A 210 -10.16 -11.48 11.42
C MET A 210 -11.35 -12.00 12.22
N GLU A 211 -11.62 -13.31 12.18
CA GLU A 211 -12.66 -13.94 13.01
C GLU A 211 -12.38 -13.82 14.51
N LYS A 212 -11.12 -13.87 14.91
CA LYS A 212 -10.69 -13.75 16.32
C LYS A 212 -10.70 -12.30 16.79
N MET A 213 -10.59 -11.31 15.90
CA MET A 213 -10.46 -9.90 16.25
C MET A 213 -11.59 -9.39 17.12
N LYS A 214 -11.30 -8.38 17.93
CA LYS A 214 -12.30 -7.68 18.74
C LYS A 214 -13.39 -7.06 17.87
N ASN A 215 -14.56 -6.88 18.47
CA ASN A 215 -15.59 -6.04 17.87
C ASN A 215 -15.06 -4.60 17.72
N GLN A 216 -15.27 -4.00 16.55
CA GLN A 216 -14.78 -2.68 16.15
C GLN A 216 -13.26 -2.61 15.93
N ALA A 217 -12.56 -3.73 15.78
CA ALA A 217 -11.17 -3.71 15.35
C ALA A 217 -11.03 -3.03 13.99
N ILE A 218 -9.96 -2.26 13.83
CA ILE A 218 -9.62 -1.57 12.60
C ILE A 218 -8.49 -2.34 11.95
N VAL A 219 -8.66 -2.70 10.68
CA VAL A 219 -7.64 -3.36 9.87
C VAL A 219 -7.34 -2.44 8.69
N CYS A 220 -6.08 -2.11 8.49
CA CYS A 220 -5.66 -1.23 7.41
C CYS A 220 -4.33 -1.68 6.82
N ASN A 221 -4.14 -1.36 5.55
CA ASN A 221 -2.90 -1.61 4.81
C ASN A 221 -2.23 -0.28 4.47
N ILE A 222 -0.92 -0.20 4.62
CA ILE A 222 -0.07 0.89 4.13
C ILE A 222 1.01 0.36 3.17
N GLY A 223 1.04 -0.94 2.93
CA GLY A 223 1.86 -1.55 1.90
C GLY A 223 1.40 -1.17 0.49
N HIS A 224 2.18 -1.55 -0.52
CA HIS A 224 1.93 -1.18 -1.91
C HIS A 224 0.62 -1.77 -2.45
N PHE A 225 0.34 -3.05 -2.16
CA PHE A 225 -0.87 -3.73 -2.60
C PHE A 225 -1.83 -4.02 -1.44
N ASP A 226 -3.11 -4.00 -1.72
CA ASP A 226 -4.18 -4.30 -0.75
C ASP A 226 -4.33 -5.79 -0.43
N ASN A 227 -3.66 -6.67 -1.19
CA ASN A 227 -3.70 -8.11 -1.05
C ASN A 227 -2.97 -8.68 0.18
N GLU A 228 -2.36 -7.83 1.01
CA GLU A 228 -1.85 -8.21 2.32
C GLU A 228 -2.97 -8.63 3.29
N ILE A 229 -4.20 -8.17 3.04
CA ILE A 229 -5.39 -8.49 3.84
C ILE A 229 -6.34 -9.31 2.97
N ASN A 230 -6.76 -10.49 3.44
CA ASN A 230 -7.70 -11.35 2.72
C ASN A 230 -9.13 -10.79 2.77
N VAL A 231 -9.36 -9.64 2.11
CA VAL A 231 -10.67 -8.99 2.02
C VAL A 231 -11.67 -9.85 1.25
N GLU A 232 -11.22 -10.64 0.29
CA GLU A 232 -12.06 -11.55 -0.50
C GLU A 232 -12.84 -12.52 0.41
N SER A 233 -12.19 -13.03 1.45
CA SER A 233 -12.83 -13.95 2.40
C SER A 233 -14.00 -13.33 3.16
N LEU A 234 -14.09 -12.01 3.19
CA LEU A 234 -15.15 -11.29 3.89
C LEU A 234 -16.38 -11.02 3.01
N LYS A 235 -16.34 -11.28 1.71
CA LYS A 235 -17.47 -11.05 0.78
C LYS A 235 -18.74 -11.82 1.16
N LYS A 236 -18.60 -12.92 1.90
CA LYS A 236 -19.73 -13.70 2.44
C LYS A 236 -20.52 -12.99 3.55
N TYR A 237 -19.97 -11.92 4.13
CA TYR A 237 -20.61 -11.17 5.21
C TYR A 237 -21.35 -9.94 4.66
N THR A 238 -22.25 -9.36 5.48
CA THR A 238 -22.91 -8.12 5.13
C THR A 238 -21.95 -6.95 5.26
N TRP A 239 -21.70 -6.24 4.17
CA TRP A 239 -20.87 -5.06 4.12
C TRP A 239 -21.72 -3.79 4.21
N GLU A 240 -21.26 -2.86 5.02
CA GLU A 240 -21.75 -1.47 5.02
C GLU A 240 -20.62 -0.57 4.53
N LYS A 241 -20.72 -0.09 3.29
CA LYS A 241 -19.78 0.89 2.75
C LYS A 241 -20.15 2.26 3.32
N ARG A 242 -19.35 2.79 4.22
CA ARG A 242 -19.51 4.15 4.73
C ARG A 242 -18.70 5.10 3.88
N ASN A 243 -19.36 5.74 2.91
CA ASN A 243 -18.78 6.90 2.23
C ASN A 243 -18.92 8.11 3.15
N LYS A 244 -17.83 8.62 3.66
CA LYS A 244 -17.80 9.97 4.23
C LYS A 244 -17.63 10.93 3.05
N ASP A 245 -18.74 11.51 2.58
CA ASP A 245 -18.85 12.32 1.35
C ASP A 245 -17.91 13.54 1.27
N ASN A 246 -17.24 13.90 2.36
CA ASN A 246 -16.35 15.05 2.45
C ASN A 246 -14.85 14.71 2.53
N TYR A 247 -14.45 13.44 2.48
CA TYR A 247 -13.04 13.02 2.69
C TYR A 247 -12.42 12.29 1.50
N ASN A 248 -13.03 12.39 0.31
CA ASN A 248 -12.54 11.76 -0.92
C ASN A 248 -11.17 12.27 -1.41
N ASN A 249 -10.55 13.25 -0.76
CA ASN A 249 -9.42 13.96 -1.33
C ASN A 249 -8.08 13.77 -0.63
N LEU A 250 -7.94 12.90 0.36
CA LEU A 250 -6.68 12.75 1.09
C LEU A 250 -6.43 11.31 1.54
N CYS A 251 -6.67 10.34 0.68
CA CYS A 251 -5.97 9.08 0.82
C CYS A 251 -4.57 9.28 0.23
N TYR A 252 -3.64 9.75 1.03
CA TYR A 252 -2.23 9.59 0.73
C TYR A 252 -1.96 8.08 0.72
N GLN A 253 -1.60 7.57 -0.45
CA GLN A 253 -1.04 6.26 -0.72
C GLN A 253 -1.54 5.10 0.17
N TYR A 254 -2.35 4.19 -0.42
CA TYR A 254 -2.47 2.78 -0.04
C TYR A 254 -3.13 2.41 1.30
N CYS A 255 -4.14 3.09 1.77
CA CYS A 255 -4.86 2.64 2.97
C CYS A 255 -6.24 2.05 2.63
N CYS A 256 -6.32 0.73 2.48
CA CYS A 256 -7.59 0.02 2.58
C CYS A 256 -7.99 -0.12 4.04
N PHE A 257 -9.20 0.29 4.41
CA PHE A 257 -9.68 0.20 5.78
C PHE A 257 -10.86 -0.76 5.88
N VAL A 258 -10.76 -1.70 6.80
CA VAL A 258 -11.86 -2.59 7.18
C VAL A 258 -12.13 -2.42 8.67
N ARG A 259 -13.37 -2.18 9.05
CA ARG A 259 -13.79 -2.18 10.44
C ARG A 259 -14.59 -3.44 10.72
N ILE A 260 -14.08 -4.29 11.61
CA ILE A 260 -14.70 -5.55 11.97
C ILE A 260 -15.85 -5.27 12.95
N THR A 261 -17.09 -5.40 12.48
CA THR A 261 -18.27 -5.26 13.34
C THR A 261 -18.92 -6.62 13.55
N LYS A 262 -18.84 -7.13 14.76
CA LYS A 262 -19.57 -8.34 15.18
C LYS A 262 -20.97 -7.93 15.57
N LYS A 263 -22.01 -8.49 14.92
CA LYS A 263 -23.40 -8.31 15.38
C LYS A 263 -23.53 -8.91 16.77
N THR A 264 -23.59 -8.10 17.79
CA THR A 264 -24.13 -8.51 19.09
C THR A 264 -25.64 -8.54 18.94
N ASN A 265 -26.28 -9.64 19.29
CA ASN A 265 -27.73 -9.68 19.50
C ASN A 265 -28.04 -8.80 20.71
N TYR A 266 -28.08 -7.49 20.51
CA TYR A 266 -28.58 -6.57 21.50
C TYR A 266 -30.10 -6.64 21.39
N GLN A 267 -30.75 -7.32 22.33
CA GLN A 267 -32.17 -7.07 22.62
C GLN A 267 -32.20 -5.79 23.46
N PRO A 268 -32.82 -4.71 22.99
CA PRO A 268 -33.04 -3.57 23.84
C PRO A 268 -34.02 -3.99 24.97
N TYR A 269 -33.68 -3.65 26.20
CA TYR A 269 -34.57 -3.74 27.32
C TYR A 269 -35.70 -2.72 27.18
#